data_9c1a9c550d25d5d9a0c41fc034a7b301
#
_entry.id   9c1a9c550d25d5d9a0c41fc034a7b301
#
_cell.length_a   1.000
_cell.length_b   1.000
_cell.length_c   1.000
_cell.angle_alpha   90.00
_cell.angle_beta   90.00
_cell.angle_gamma   90.00
#
_symmetry.space_group_name_H-M   'P 1'
#
loop_
_entity.id
_entity.type
_entity.pdbx_description
1 polymer ?
#
loop_
_entity_poly.entity_id
_entity_poly.type
_entity_poly.pdbx_seq_one_letter_code
_entity_poly.pdbx_strand_id
1 'polypeptide(L)'
;MPKARKPARKAKTPRKPARAPKASARKPAKPVAKRASPAPKGVKVARPAVHTPAPLPVKGDEFVVQLDQGATPKPIDAATGRVLPKPQGMASTDSPSAVRDAGRGLTYAASGVDIHKEDKAVEALAGMVSFQRTGFGAPMGKIGHFAGLVDFGAEDALVLCTDGVGSKVEVANALRKWDTVGIDCVAMNVNDALCVGAEPLAFVDYLAVQDPDPELTRQVGVGLNEGARQSNCSLIGGETASLPGIIKGFDLAGTCLAHVKKANIVDGSRIKPGDALIGLASTGVHSNGYSLARRAFESGGHAYTAPWPWAEDRAHKGQRVGDVLLEPTRIYVREILSLLKSGIPVHGLSHITGSGLRKLRRINQGVRYDITDPLPVHPVFARIQQLGQVADAEMYKTFNMGMGFVVVVPASHAKKAVAHLKGLVGYEVKVVGKVSAGTGVHHPIGGVH
;
A
#
# COMPACT_ATOMS: atom_id res chain seq x y z
N MET A 1 -22.83 69.04 -33.04
CA MET A 1 -24.29 68.76 -33.06
C MET A 1 -24.54 67.45 -32.36
N PRO A 2 -25.41 67.41 -31.32
CA PRO A 2 -25.62 66.23 -30.48
C PRO A 2 -26.79 65.42 -30.99
N LYS A 3 -26.73 64.10 -30.85
CA LYS A 3 -27.91 63.21 -31.00
C LYS A 3 -28.10 62.30 -29.76
N ALA A 4 -29.12 62.70 -29.09
CA ALA A 4 -30.25 61.94 -28.50
C ALA A 4 -29.97 60.72 -27.61
N ARG A 5 -30.26 60.94 -26.32
CA ARG A 5 -30.54 59.97 -25.24
C ARG A 5 -31.84 59.23 -25.54
N LYS A 6 -31.85 57.91 -25.31
CA LYS A 6 -33.07 57.09 -25.10
C LYS A 6 -33.20 56.68 -23.62
N PRO A 7 -34.42 56.55 -23.15
CA PRO A 7 -34.73 56.55 -21.71
C PRO A 7 -34.60 55.19 -21.02
N ALA A 8 -34.38 55.27 -19.71
CA ALA A 8 -34.26 54.16 -18.77
C ALA A 8 -35.53 53.32 -18.66
N ARG A 9 -35.39 52.00 -18.66
CA ARG A 9 -36.44 51.03 -18.31
C ARG A 9 -36.49 50.89 -16.77
N LYS A 10 -37.72 51.08 -16.26
CA LYS A 10 -38.07 50.97 -14.84
C LYS A 10 -37.82 49.56 -14.28
N ALA A 11 -37.16 49.48 -13.12
CA ALA A 11 -37.02 48.29 -12.32
C ALA A 11 -38.35 47.78 -11.82
N LYS A 12 -38.61 46.46 -11.95
CA LYS A 12 -39.73 45.76 -11.33
C LYS A 12 -39.31 45.29 -9.92
N THR A 13 -40.12 45.67 -8.95
CA THR A 13 -40.09 45.25 -7.53
C THR A 13 -40.17 43.72 -7.38
N PRO A 14 -39.46 43.10 -6.42
CA PRO A 14 -39.59 41.66 -6.17
C PRO A 14 -40.86 41.32 -5.41
N ARG A 15 -41.57 40.29 -5.89
CA ARG A 15 -42.75 39.68 -5.23
C ARG A 15 -42.31 38.91 -3.97
N LYS A 16 -43.02 39.09 -2.86
CA LYS A 16 -42.91 38.29 -1.64
C LYS A 16 -43.20 36.82 -1.89
N PRO A 17 -42.46 35.90 -1.23
CA PRO A 17 -42.74 34.47 -1.33
C PRO A 17 -44.00 34.09 -0.59
N ALA A 18 -44.76 33.17 -1.19
CA ALA A 18 -46.00 32.65 -0.64
C ALA A 18 -45.76 31.77 0.62
N ARG A 19 -46.63 31.90 1.57
CA ARG A 19 -46.69 31.19 2.85
C ARG A 19 -46.98 29.71 2.65
N ALA A 20 -46.12 28.82 3.16
CA ALA A 20 -46.35 27.37 3.19
C ALA A 20 -47.54 26.98 4.09
N PRO A 21 -48.30 25.94 3.75
CA PRO A 21 -49.44 25.49 4.57
C PRO A 21 -48.93 24.77 5.84
N LYS A 22 -49.63 25.06 6.95
CA LYS A 22 -49.43 24.46 8.28
C LYS A 22 -49.70 22.96 8.23
N ALA A 23 -48.75 22.14 8.61
CA ALA A 23 -48.94 20.73 8.86
C ALA A 23 -49.79 20.52 10.11
N SER A 24 -50.90 19.80 9.96
CA SER A 24 -51.79 19.41 11.07
C SER A 24 -51.13 18.29 11.89
N ALA A 25 -51.03 18.49 13.19
CA ALA A 25 -50.53 17.50 14.14
C ALA A 25 -51.48 16.29 14.21
N ARG A 26 -51.01 15.11 13.76
CA ARG A 26 -51.68 13.84 14.05
C ARG A 26 -51.24 13.36 15.44
N LYS A 27 -52.24 13.06 16.28
CA LYS A 27 -52.07 12.45 17.61
C LYS A 27 -51.43 11.06 17.48
N PRO A 28 -50.58 10.66 18.44
CA PRO A 28 -49.97 9.32 18.41
C PRO A 28 -51.03 8.24 18.71
N ALA A 29 -51.05 7.19 17.88
CA ALA A 29 -51.84 6.00 18.07
C ALA A 29 -51.28 5.14 19.23
N LYS A 30 -52.19 4.60 20.06
CA LYS A 30 -51.88 3.70 21.16
C LYS A 30 -51.27 2.38 20.64
N PRO A 31 -50.33 1.76 21.37
CA PRO A 31 -49.73 0.50 20.94
C PRO A 31 -50.73 -0.64 21.01
N VAL A 32 -50.91 -1.33 19.89
CA VAL A 32 -51.69 -2.58 19.80
C VAL A 32 -50.82 -3.71 20.32
N ALA A 33 -51.32 -4.39 21.38
CA ALA A 33 -50.66 -5.60 21.91
C ALA A 33 -50.65 -6.71 20.87
N LYS A 34 -49.48 -7.14 20.44
CA LYS A 34 -49.28 -8.34 19.61
C LYS A 34 -49.52 -9.57 20.46
N ARG A 35 -50.60 -10.33 20.13
CA ARG A 35 -50.81 -11.68 20.62
C ARG A 35 -49.65 -12.57 20.16
N ALA A 36 -49.03 -13.24 21.13
CA ALA A 36 -48.02 -14.26 20.86
C ALA A 36 -48.68 -15.48 20.17
N SER A 37 -48.13 -15.85 19.01
CA SER A 37 -48.47 -17.13 18.38
C SER A 37 -47.70 -18.27 19.08
N PRO A 38 -48.28 -19.46 19.25
CA PRO A 38 -47.62 -20.57 19.93
C PRO A 38 -46.44 -21.11 19.09
N ALA A 39 -45.36 -21.41 19.79
CA ALA A 39 -44.15 -22.01 19.21
C ALA A 39 -44.44 -23.39 18.58
N PRO A 40 -43.85 -23.73 17.41
CA PRO A 40 -43.95 -25.07 16.86
C PRO A 40 -43.15 -26.05 17.70
N LYS A 41 -43.77 -27.21 17.98
CA LYS A 41 -43.22 -28.33 18.75
C LYS A 41 -41.98 -28.85 18.03
N GLY A 42 -40.92 -29.10 18.81
CA GLY A 42 -39.58 -29.45 18.39
C GLY A 42 -39.45 -30.59 17.39
N VAL A 43 -38.78 -30.28 16.29
CA VAL A 43 -38.13 -31.28 15.45
C VAL A 43 -36.74 -31.49 16.01
N LYS A 44 -36.48 -32.69 16.53
CA LYS A 44 -35.12 -33.11 16.93
C LYS A 44 -34.28 -33.23 15.66
N VAL A 45 -33.49 -32.21 15.36
CA VAL A 45 -32.42 -32.29 14.37
C VAL A 45 -31.28 -33.05 15.05
N ALA A 46 -31.02 -34.27 14.59
CA ALA A 46 -29.84 -35.04 14.98
C ALA A 46 -28.59 -34.22 14.56
N ARG A 47 -27.73 -33.87 15.52
CA ARG A 47 -26.41 -33.34 15.25
C ARG A 47 -25.60 -34.38 14.48
N PRO A 48 -24.96 -34.06 13.35
CA PRO A 48 -24.01 -34.98 12.75
C PRO A 48 -22.85 -35.20 13.73
N ALA A 49 -22.48 -36.47 13.91
CA ALA A 49 -21.35 -36.87 14.74
C ALA A 49 -20.09 -36.17 14.22
N VAL A 50 -19.45 -35.39 15.09
CA VAL A 50 -18.10 -34.85 14.86
C VAL A 50 -17.17 -36.05 14.79
N HIS A 51 -16.75 -36.44 13.59
CA HIS A 51 -15.67 -37.39 13.41
C HIS A 51 -14.38 -36.71 13.89
N THR A 52 -13.96 -36.96 15.11
CA THR A 52 -12.60 -36.74 15.58
C THR A 52 -11.72 -37.78 14.84
N PRO A 53 -10.77 -37.33 13.99
CA PRO A 53 -9.83 -38.29 13.40
C PRO A 53 -9.00 -38.91 14.53
N ALA A 54 -8.81 -40.20 14.51
CA ALA A 54 -7.93 -40.89 15.44
C ALA A 54 -6.51 -40.30 15.36
N PRO A 55 -5.80 -40.13 16.48
CA PRO A 55 -4.44 -39.68 16.47
C PRO A 55 -3.56 -40.67 15.68
N LEU A 56 -2.78 -40.12 14.74
CA LEU A 56 -1.77 -40.90 14.01
C LEU A 56 -0.76 -41.45 15.02
N PRO A 57 -0.30 -42.71 14.89
CA PRO A 57 0.68 -43.28 15.77
C PRO A 57 2.02 -42.54 15.58
N VAL A 58 2.37 -41.73 16.56
CA VAL A 58 3.71 -41.15 16.67
C VAL A 58 4.60 -42.29 17.17
N LYS A 59 5.47 -42.82 16.30
CA LYS A 59 6.62 -43.59 16.75
C LYS A 59 7.54 -42.64 17.47
N GLY A 60 7.64 -42.82 18.77
CA GLY A 60 8.50 -42.02 19.64
C GLY A 60 9.95 -42.30 19.33
N ASP A 61 10.69 -41.24 19.09
CA ASP A 61 12.02 -41.06 19.60
C ASP A 61 11.96 -39.79 20.43
N GLU A 62 11.90 -39.96 21.75
CA GLU A 62 11.96 -38.86 22.72
C GLU A 62 13.37 -38.25 22.65
N PHE A 63 13.50 -37.12 21.97
CA PHE A 63 14.61 -36.21 22.21
C PHE A 63 14.29 -35.40 23.43
N VAL A 64 14.75 -35.89 24.60
CA VAL A 64 14.83 -35.09 25.81
C VAL A 64 16.02 -34.14 25.66
N VAL A 65 15.75 -32.90 25.30
CA VAL A 65 16.76 -31.83 25.38
C VAL A 65 16.77 -31.37 26.86
N GLN A 66 17.75 -31.82 27.63
CA GLN A 66 18.10 -31.16 28.88
C GLN A 66 18.59 -29.76 28.56
N LEU A 67 17.77 -28.76 28.84
CA LEU A 67 18.19 -27.36 28.84
C LEU A 67 19.04 -27.11 30.07
N ASP A 68 20.36 -27.09 29.91
CA ASP A 68 21.29 -26.60 30.92
C ASP A 68 21.10 -25.09 31.03
N GLN A 69 20.62 -24.63 32.17
CA GLN A 69 20.38 -23.22 32.47
C GLN A 69 21.73 -22.54 32.69
N GLY A 70 22.28 -21.87 31.67
CA GLY A 70 23.41 -20.96 31.87
C GLY A 70 24.44 -20.81 30.74
N ALA A 71 24.39 -21.57 29.67
CA ALA A 71 25.35 -21.42 28.57
C ALA A 71 24.69 -21.02 27.27
N THR A 72 25.03 -19.84 26.77
CA THR A 72 24.68 -19.45 25.39
C THR A 72 25.32 -20.44 24.41
N PRO A 73 24.57 -21.06 23.47
CA PRO A 73 25.13 -21.98 22.50
C PRO A 73 26.19 -21.28 21.65
N LYS A 74 27.38 -21.86 21.55
CA LYS A 74 28.43 -21.39 20.66
C LYS A 74 28.09 -21.85 19.24
N PRO A 75 28.19 -20.97 18.20
CA PRO A 75 27.95 -21.38 16.83
C PRO A 75 28.94 -22.46 16.39
N ILE A 76 28.44 -23.54 15.80
CA ILE A 76 29.20 -24.69 15.33
C ILE A 76 29.13 -24.71 13.80
N ASP A 77 30.27 -24.95 13.15
CA ASP A 77 30.32 -25.21 11.72
C ASP A 77 29.64 -26.56 11.40
N ALA A 78 28.61 -26.51 10.58
CA ALA A 78 27.78 -27.68 10.27
C ALA A 78 28.49 -28.79 9.49
N ALA A 79 29.63 -28.48 8.84
CA ALA A 79 30.39 -29.43 8.03
C ALA A 79 31.52 -30.10 8.83
N THR A 80 32.06 -29.44 9.83
CA THR A 80 33.24 -29.91 10.57
C THR A 80 33.03 -30.15 12.05
N GLY A 81 31.87 -29.77 12.61
CA GLY A 81 31.57 -29.90 14.05
C GLY A 81 32.44 -29.02 14.96
N ARG A 82 33.24 -28.10 14.42
CA ARG A 82 34.10 -27.21 15.20
C ARG A 82 33.41 -25.94 15.63
N VAL A 83 33.67 -25.51 16.86
CA VAL A 83 33.19 -24.22 17.39
C VAL A 83 33.85 -23.09 16.58
N LEU A 84 33.05 -22.25 15.96
CA LEU A 84 33.54 -21.08 15.25
C LEU A 84 34.12 -20.06 16.23
N PRO A 85 35.25 -19.41 15.90
CA PRO A 85 35.80 -18.33 16.71
C PRO A 85 34.76 -17.20 16.81
N LYS A 86 34.65 -16.57 17.99
CA LYS A 86 33.81 -15.38 18.17
C LYS A 86 34.15 -14.38 17.07
N PRO A 87 33.14 -13.80 16.36
CA PRO A 87 33.42 -12.67 15.48
C PRO A 87 34.03 -11.56 16.35
N GLN A 88 35.23 -11.13 15.96
CA GLN A 88 35.90 -9.99 16.59
C GLN A 88 35.01 -8.78 16.37
N GLY A 89 34.62 -8.15 17.49
CA GLY A 89 34.03 -6.86 17.68
C GLY A 89 33.27 -6.28 16.48
N MET A 90 31.96 -6.40 16.46
CA MET A 90 31.16 -5.31 15.90
C MET A 90 31.40 -4.11 16.79
N ALA A 91 32.26 -3.20 16.32
CA ALA A 91 32.34 -1.86 16.86
C ALA A 91 30.93 -1.29 16.91
N SER A 92 30.59 -0.64 18.02
CA SER A 92 29.40 0.19 18.17
C SER A 92 29.29 1.03 16.88
N THR A 93 28.20 0.83 16.13
CA THR A 93 27.90 1.72 15.04
C THR A 93 27.48 3.05 15.63
N ASP A 94 28.49 3.89 15.92
CA ASP A 94 28.30 5.32 15.85
C ASP A 94 27.56 5.61 14.54
N SER A 95 26.52 6.41 14.63
CA SER A 95 25.76 6.90 13.49
C SER A 95 26.72 7.23 12.36
N PRO A 96 26.58 6.67 11.15
CA PRO A 96 27.49 7.00 10.07
C PRO A 96 27.43 8.51 9.90
N SER A 97 28.49 9.20 10.31
CA SER A 97 28.74 10.58 9.94
C SER A 97 28.55 10.62 8.43
N ALA A 98 27.64 11.49 7.96
CA ALA A 98 27.32 11.66 6.56
C ALA A 98 28.62 11.92 5.81
N VAL A 99 29.16 10.90 5.17
CA VAL A 99 30.20 11.05 4.15
C VAL A 99 29.48 11.78 3.02
N ARG A 100 29.57 13.10 3.03
CA ARG A 100 29.33 13.92 1.85
C ARG A 100 30.48 13.59 0.91
N ASP A 101 30.23 12.67 -0.01
CA ASP A 101 31.07 12.52 -1.17
C ASP A 101 30.98 13.85 -1.92
N ALA A 102 32.05 14.65 -1.86
CA ALA A 102 32.07 16.01 -2.41
C ALA A 102 31.75 15.90 -3.91
N GLY A 103 30.51 16.24 -4.29
CA GLY A 103 30.04 16.28 -5.66
C GLY A 103 28.97 15.26 -6.06
N ARG A 104 28.56 14.33 -5.21
CA ARG A 104 27.44 13.40 -5.48
C ARG A 104 26.26 13.66 -4.52
N GLY A 105 25.06 13.84 -5.07
CA GLY A 105 23.85 13.99 -4.30
C GLY A 105 23.50 12.71 -3.50
N LEU A 106 22.50 12.81 -2.60
CA LEU A 106 22.01 11.67 -1.83
C LEU A 106 21.45 10.57 -2.74
N THR A 107 21.68 9.31 -2.35
CA THR A 107 21.09 8.14 -3.00
C THR A 107 20.30 7.32 -1.97
N TYR A 108 19.40 6.46 -2.44
CA TYR A 108 18.64 5.56 -1.55
C TYR A 108 19.57 4.59 -0.83
N ALA A 109 20.57 4.05 -1.52
CA ALA A 109 21.60 3.19 -0.92
C ALA A 109 22.41 3.92 0.16
N ALA A 110 22.87 5.17 -0.10
CA ALA A 110 23.56 5.98 0.90
C ALA A 110 22.67 6.35 2.08
N SER A 111 21.35 6.31 1.92
CA SER A 111 20.35 6.54 2.96
C SER A 111 19.99 5.29 3.75
N GLY A 112 20.69 4.17 3.53
CA GLY A 112 20.55 2.92 4.28
C GLY A 112 19.72 1.83 3.61
N VAL A 113 19.11 2.08 2.43
CA VAL A 113 18.30 1.08 1.71
C VAL A 113 18.92 0.80 0.35
N ASP A 114 19.62 -0.33 0.24
CA ASP A 114 20.24 -0.80 -0.98
C ASP A 114 19.36 -1.88 -1.65
N ILE A 115 18.59 -1.46 -2.66
CA ILE A 115 17.65 -2.35 -3.38
C ILE A 115 18.35 -3.58 -3.95
N HIS A 116 19.60 -3.48 -4.40
CA HIS A 116 20.33 -4.63 -4.95
C HIS A 116 20.71 -5.64 -3.86
N LYS A 117 21.01 -5.17 -2.64
CA LYS A 117 21.25 -6.07 -1.50
C LYS A 117 19.94 -6.71 -1.03
N GLU A 118 18.84 -5.95 -1.02
CA GLU A 118 17.50 -6.48 -0.71
C GLU A 118 17.08 -7.54 -1.72
N ASP A 119 17.21 -7.27 -3.03
CA ASP A 119 16.89 -8.26 -4.08
C ASP A 119 17.67 -9.56 -3.87
N LYS A 120 18.99 -9.48 -3.62
CA LYS A 120 19.82 -10.66 -3.33
C LYS A 120 19.43 -11.41 -2.06
N ALA A 121 19.05 -10.67 -1.01
CA ALA A 121 18.56 -11.29 0.25
C ALA A 121 17.25 -12.03 0.02
N VAL A 122 16.32 -11.44 -0.72
CA VAL A 122 15.04 -12.08 -1.10
C VAL A 122 15.28 -13.30 -2.00
N GLU A 123 16.20 -13.21 -2.99
CA GLU A 123 16.58 -14.36 -3.83
C GLU A 123 17.16 -15.50 -3.01
N ALA A 124 18.05 -15.19 -2.05
CA ALA A 124 18.64 -16.19 -1.17
C ALA A 124 17.57 -16.88 -0.30
N LEU A 125 16.63 -16.12 0.27
CA LEU A 125 15.53 -16.67 1.05
C LEU A 125 14.61 -17.53 0.18
N ALA A 126 14.16 -17.00 -0.97
CA ALA A 126 13.27 -17.70 -1.90
C ALA A 126 13.91 -18.99 -2.45
N GLY A 127 15.24 -18.99 -2.67
CA GLY A 127 15.99 -20.16 -3.10
C GLY A 127 16.04 -21.30 -2.07
N MET A 128 15.84 -21.00 -0.80
CA MET A 128 15.77 -22.01 0.27
C MET A 128 14.36 -22.57 0.49
N VAL A 129 13.31 -21.90 -0.02
CA VAL A 129 11.92 -22.35 0.10
C VAL A 129 11.61 -23.36 -0.99
N SER A 130 11.84 -24.64 -0.69
CA SER A 130 11.64 -25.75 -1.64
C SER A 130 10.33 -26.50 -1.43
N PHE A 131 9.79 -26.54 -0.20
CA PHE A 131 8.54 -27.23 0.09
C PHE A 131 7.34 -26.47 -0.51
N GLN A 132 6.53 -27.19 -1.24
CA GLN A 132 5.25 -26.69 -1.76
C GLN A 132 4.14 -27.68 -1.44
N ARG A 133 3.04 -27.17 -0.91
CA ARG A 133 1.82 -27.95 -0.73
C ARG A 133 1.28 -28.39 -2.09
N THR A 134 0.70 -29.59 -2.16
CA THR A 134 0.00 -30.10 -3.34
C THR A 134 -1.51 -30.18 -3.10
N GLY A 135 -2.30 -30.20 -4.17
CA GLY A 135 -3.75 -30.24 -4.10
C GLY A 135 -4.37 -28.93 -3.61
N PHE A 136 -5.44 -29.01 -2.85
CA PHE A 136 -6.14 -27.84 -2.31
C PHE A 136 -5.19 -26.97 -1.46
N GLY A 137 -5.11 -25.70 -1.79
CA GLY A 137 -4.17 -24.75 -1.16
C GLY A 137 -2.76 -24.82 -1.76
N ALA A 138 -2.53 -25.50 -2.89
CA ALA A 138 -1.26 -25.45 -3.59
C ALA A 138 -0.95 -24.04 -4.09
N PRO A 139 0.33 -23.58 -4.07
CA PRO A 139 0.70 -22.28 -4.60
C PRO A 139 0.44 -22.23 -6.12
N MET A 140 -0.05 -21.08 -6.59
CA MET A 140 -0.29 -20.78 -7.98
C MET A 140 0.73 -19.71 -8.44
N GLY A 141 1.67 -20.11 -9.29
CA GLY A 141 2.74 -19.23 -9.77
C GLY A 141 4.00 -19.26 -8.90
N LYS A 142 4.92 -18.35 -9.19
CA LYS A 142 6.23 -18.25 -8.52
C LYS A 142 6.24 -17.10 -7.51
N ILE A 143 7.08 -17.20 -6.48
CA ILE A 143 7.39 -16.10 -5.57
C ILE A 143 8.01 -14.95 -6.38
N GLY A 144 7.61 -13.70 -6.10
CA GLY A 144 8.19 -12.49 -6.73
C GLY A 144 7.17 -11.57 -7.42
N HIS A 145 5.91 -11.97 -7.55
CA HIS A 145 4.81 -11.06 -7.93
C HIS A 145 4.44 -10.13 -6.76
N PHE A 146 3.43 -9.27 -6.92
CA PHE A 146 2.95 -8.37 -5.86
C PHE A 146 2.29 -9.14 -4.70
N ALA A 147 1.60 -10.24 -5.00
CA ALA A 147 0.92 -11.07 -4.01
C ALA A 147 1.07 -12.56 -4.36
N GLY A 148 1.02 -13.42 -3.35
CA GLY A 148 1.00 -14.87 -3.50
C GLY A 148 -0.42 -15.40 -3.69
N LEU A 149 -0.61 -16.37 -4.60
CA LEU A 149 -1.89 -17.01 -4.86
C LEU A 149 -1.83 -18.47 -4.45
N VAL A 150 -2.94 -18.97 -3.89
CA VAL A 150 -3.13 -20.39 -3.60
C VAL A 150 -4.44 -20.91 -4.19
N ASP A 151 -4.43 -22.16 -4.65
CA ASP A 151 -5.60 -22.85 -5.17
C ASP A 151 -6.68 -22.99 -4.10
N PHE A 152 -7.90 -22.54 -4.39
CA PHE A 152 -9.02 -22.66 -3.48
C PHE A 152 -10.23 -23.32 -4.15
N GLY A 153 -10.02 -24.50 -4.70
CA GLY A 153 -11.04 -25.30 -5.37
C GLY A 153 -11.09 -25.08 -6.89
N ALA A 154 -12.19 -25.47 -7.53
CA ALA A 154 -12.27 -25.51 -8.99
C ALA A 154 -12.14 -24.14 -9.66
N GLU A 155 -12.78 -23.11 -9.09
CA GLU A 155 -12.93 -21.80 -9.73
C GLU A 155 -12.19 -20.66 -9.03
N ASP A 156 -11.82 -20.83 -7.77
CA ASP A 156 -11.39 -19.76 -6.90
C ASP A 156 -9.89 -19.85 -6.56
N ALA A 157 -9.29 -18.70 -6.30
CA ALA A 157 -7.97 -18.57 -5.70
C ALA A 157 -8.04 -17.59 -4.53
N LEU A 158 -7.33 -17.91 -3.45
CA LEU A 158 -7.05 -16.95 -2.39
C LEU A 158 -5.72 -16.26 -2.65
N VAL A 159 -5.63 -15.04 -2.19
CA VAL A 159 -4.48 -14.17 -2.38
C VAL A 159 -4.02 -13.67 -1.02
N LEU A 160 -2.73 -13.72 -0.79
CA LEU A 160 -2.08 -13.20 0.42
C LEU A 160 -0.93 -12.29 0.02
N CYS A 161 -0.88 -11.14 0.66
CA CYS A 161 0.28 -10.24 0.61
C CYS A 161 0.51 -9.63 1.99
N THR A 162 1.78 -9.31 2.26
CA THR A 162 2.20 -8.66 3.50
C THR A 162 3.15 -7.53 3.16
N ASP A 163 2.95 -6.38 3.79
CA ASP A 163 3.83 -5.21 3.68
C ASP A 163 3.73 -4.35 4.94
N GLY A 164 4.75 -3.54 5.20
CA GLY A 164 4.82 -2.63 6.34
C GLY A 164 4.79 -1.15 5.93
N VAL A 165 4.65 -0.29 6.92
CA VAL A 165 4.71 1.16 6.74
C VAL A 165 6.14 1.64 6.45
N GLY A 166 7.12 0.95 7.01
CA GLY A 166 8.52 1.32 6.88
C GLY A 166 8.89 2.62 7.61
N SER A 167 9.99 3.26 7.21
CA SER A 167 10.57 4.38 7.97
C SER A 167 9.75 5.68 7.95
N LYS A 168 8.55 5.71 7.36
CA LYS A 168 7.54 6.77 7.53
C LYS A 168 7.12 6.91 8.99
N VAL A 169 7.13 5.82 9.75
CA VAL A 169 6.81 5.81 11.20
C VAL A 169 7.67 6.77 12.01
N GLU A 170 8.91 7.04 11.57
CA GLU A 170 9.78 8.00 12.26
C GLU A 170 9.28 9.45 12.16
N VAL A 171 8.67 9.82 11.02
CA VAL A 171 8.03 11.13 10.85
C VAL A 171 6.79 11.22 11.75
N ALA A 172 6.01 10.13 11.82
CA ALA A 172 4.85 10.02 12.70
C ALA A 172 5.25 10.17 14.18
N ASN A 173 6.33 9.51 14.60
CA ASN A 173 6.90 9.63 15.94
C ASN A 173 7.33 11.06 16.27
N ALA A 174 8.03 11.72 15.37
CA ALA A 174 8.49 13.09 15.58
C ALA A 174 7.34 14.10 15.77
N LEU A 175 6.19 13.84 15.15
CA LEU A 175 4.98 14.66 15.28
C LEU A 175 4.01 14.16 16.36
N ARG A 176 4.23 12.97 16.93
CA ARG A 176 3.24 12.23 17.74
C ARG A 176 1.87 12.16 17.06
N LYS A 177 1.89 11.93 15.75
CA LYS A 177 0.72 11.87 14.87
C LYS A 177 0.75 10.52 14.14
N TRP A 178 -0.01 9.55 14.63
CA TRP A 178 0.02 8.17 14.17
C TRP A 178 -1.27 7.72 13.45
N ASP A 179 -2.27 8.62 13.34
CA ASP A 179 -3.58 8.35 12.75
C ASP A 179 -3.57 8.11 11.23
N THR A 180 -2.47 8.46 10.55
CA THR A 180 -2.32 8.25 9.11
C THR A 180 -1.61 6.95 8.74
N VAL A 181 -0.68 6.47 9.59
CA VAL A 181 0.15 5.31 9.25
C VAL A 181 -0.63 3.99 9.20
N GLY A 182 -1.76 3.90 9.90
CA GLY A 182 -2.69 2.77 9.77
C GLY A 182 -3.31 2.71 8.37
N ILE A 183 -3.61 3.87 7.75
CA ILE A 183 -4.08 3.93 6.36
C ILE A 183 -2.98 3.42 5.42
N ASP A 184 -1.72 3.86 5.63
CA ASP A 184 -0.58 3.40 4.85
C ASP A 184 -0.42 1.87 4.92
N CYS A 185 -0.51 1.31 6.13
CA CYS A 185 -0.40 -0.13 6.37
C CYS A 185 -1.44 -0.92 5.55
N VAL A 186 -2.71 -0.51 5.61
CA VAL A 186 -3.77 -1.15 4.81
C VAL A 186 -3.53 -0.94 3.33
N ALA A 187 -3.22 0.30 2.90
CA ALA A 187 -3.06 0.67 1.49
C ALA A 187 -1.96 -0.13 0.79
N MET A 188 -0.80 -0.32 1.44
CA MET A 188 0.31 -1.08 0.88
C MET A 188 -0.10 -2.50 0.53
N ASN A 189 -0.88 -3.14 1.38
CA ASN A 189 -1.33 -4.52 1.21
C ASN A 189 -2.51 -4.65 0.22
N VAL A 190 -3.57 -3.86 0.39
CA VAL A 190 -4.76 -4.01 -0.46
C VAL A 190 -4.49 -3.58 -1.91
N ASN A 191 -3.62 -2.60 -2.14
CA ASN A 191 -3.21 -2.21 -3.49
C ASN A 191 -2.35 -3.30 -4.16
N ASP A 192 -1.54 -4.03 -3.41
CA ASP A 192 -0.76 -5.16 -3.94
C ASP A 192 -1.66 -6.35 -4.29
N ALA A 193 -2.69 -6.63 -3.49
CA ALA A 193 -3.71 -7.63 -3.81
C ALA A 193 -4.44 -7.31 -5.14
N LEU A 194 -4.72 -6.03 -5.41
CA LEU A 194 -5.31 -5.60 -6.68
C LEU A 194 -4.45 -5.94 -7.89
N CYS A 195 -3.12 -5.98 -7.74
CA CYS A 195 -2.20 -6.21 -8.86
C CYS A 195 -2.39 -7.59 -9.52
N VAL A 196 -3.03 -8.52 -8.84
CA VAL A 196 -3.43 -9.82 -9.40
C VAL A 196 -4.94 -9.90 -9.70
N GLY A 197 -5.67 -8.79 -9.63
CA GLY A 197 -7.11 -8.72 -9.89
C GLY A 197 -7.97 -9.15 -8.71
N ALA A 198 -7.40 -9.31 -7.51
CA ALA A 198 -8.11 -9.81 -6.34
C ALA A 198 -8.83 -8.70 -5.56
N GLU A 199 -9.99 -9.06 -5.00
CA GLU A 199 -10.78 -8.23 -4.10
C GLU A 199 -10.33 -8.47 -2.65
N PRO A 200 -9.83 -7.44 -1.92
CA PRO A 200 -9.51 -7.56 -0.50
C PRO A 200 -10.73 -7.94 0.33
N LEU A 201 -10.57 -8.88 1.26
CA LEU A 201 -11.65 -9.39 2.11
C LEU A 201 -11.40 -9.11 3.58
N ALA A 202 -10.20 -9.45 4.06
CA ALA A 202 -9.84 -9.40 5.46
C ALA A 202 -8.39 -8.94 5.64
N PHE A 203 -8.12 -8.36 6.80
CA PHE A 203 -6.83 -7.80 7.16
C PHE A 203 -6.48 -8.15 8.59
N VAL A 204 -5.22 -8.44 8.83
CA VAL A 204 -4.64 -8.53 10.18
C VAL A 204 -3.37 -7.67 10.22
N ASP A 205 -3.10 -7.03 11.37
CA ASP A 205 -1.91 -6.21 11.56
C ASP A 205 -0.91 -6.85 12.53
N TYR A 206 0.31 -6.39 12.48
CA TYR A 206 1.36 -6.65 13.45
C TYR A 206 1.97 -5.31 13.88
N LEU A 207 1.62 -4.90 15.10
CA LEU A 207 2.15 -3.69 15.73
C LEU A 207 3.22 -4.08 16.74
N ALA A 208 4.48 -3.84 16.44
CA ALA A 208 5.59 -4.04 17.36
C ALA A 208 5.99 -2.71 17.98
N VAL A 209 6.04 -2.64 19.31
CA VAL A 209 6.35 -1.40 20.04
C VAL A 209 7.51 -1.63 21.02
N GLN A 210 8.34 -0.58 21.20
CA GLN A 210 9.35 -0.57 22.27
C GLN A 210 8.67 -0.56 23.64
N ASP A 211 7.74 0.40 23.82
CA ASP A 211 6.92 0.58 25.01
C ASP A 211 5.47 0.76 24.61
N PRO A 212 4.50 0.06 25.22
CA PRO A 212 3.08 0.24 24.93
C PRO A 212 2.61 1.66 25.29
N ASP A 213 2.11 2.38 24.29
CA ASP A 213 1.48 3.70 24.46
C ASP A 213 0.02 3.62 23.98
N PRO A 214 -0.98 3.73 24.90
CA PRO A 214 -2.40 3.68 24.54
C PRO A 214 -2.81 4.75 23.53
N GLU A 215 -2.18 5.92 23.50
CA GLU A 215 -2.50 6.97 22.56
C GLU A 215 -1.96 6.64 21.15
N LEU A 216 -0.74 6.09 21.07
CA LEU A 216 -0.19 5.57 19.83
C LEU A 216 -1.11 4.50 19.23
N THR A 217 -1.42 3.46 20.03
CA THR A 217 -2.27 2.35 19.56
C THR A 217 -3.67 2.79 19.17
N ARG A 218 -4.26 3.73 19.91
CA ARG A 218 -5.55 4.33 19.56
C ARG A 218 -5.51 5.06 18.22
N GLN A 219 -4.50 5.88 17.96
CA GLN A 219 -4.35 6.60 16.70
C GLN A 219 -4.06 5.65 15.53
N VAL A 220 -3.19 4.66 15.71
CA VAL A 220 -2.95 3.61 14.69
C VAL A 220 -4.26 2.91 14.35
N GLY A 221 -5.07 2.55 15.36
CA GLY A 221 -6.39 1.96 15.18
C GLY A 221 -7.35 2.84 14.38
N VAL A 222 -7.34 4.17 14.58
CA VAL A 222 -8.11 5.12 13.76
C VAL A 222 -7.71 5.01 12.28
N GLY A 223 -6.40 5.00 12.00
CA GLY A 223 -5.88 4.87 10.64
C GLY A 223 -6.20 3.51 10.01
N LEU A 224 -6.02 2.40 10.74
CA LEU A 224 -6.39 1.05 10.28
C LEU A 224 -7.87 0.96 9.93
N ASN A 225 -8.75 1.49 10.80
CA ASN A 225 -10.19 1.50 10.55
C ASN A 225 -10.56 2.33 9.30
N GLU A 226 -9.93 3.47 9.11
CA GLU A 226 -10.16 4.29 7.91
C GLU A 226 -9.68 3.59 6.63
N GLY A 227 -8.49 2.96 6.67
CA GLY A 227 -7.98 2.14 5.56
C GLY A 227 -8.91 0.97 5.23
N ALA A 228 -9.41 0.26 6.25
CA ALA A 228 -10.38 -0.82 6.13
C ALA A 228 -11.69 -0.34 5.47
N ARG A 229 -12.20 0.82 5.90
CA ARG A 229 -13.39 1.45 5.32
C ARG A 229 -13.20 1.83 3.84
N GLN A 230 -12.06 2.42 3.47
CA GLN A 230 -11.75 2.81 2.09
C GLN A 230 -11.61 1.59 1.16
N SER A 231 -11.02 0.52 1.66
CA SER A 231 -10.79 -0.71 0.90
C SER A 231 -11.95 -1.71 0.96
N ASN A 232 -12.99 -1.44 1.76
CA ASN A 232 -14.07 -2.37 2.06
C ASN A 232 -13.54 -3.74 2.53
N CYS A 233 -12.49 -3.72 3.36
CA CYS A 233 -11.78 -4.89 3.88
C CYS A 233 -11.93 -4.90 5.41
N SER A 234 -12.31 -6.03 5.99
CA SER A 234 -12.52 -6.12 7.44
C SER A 234 -11.21 -6.36 8.18
N LEU A 235 -10.92 -5.53 9.19
CA LEU A 235 -9.89 -5.86 10.18
C LEU A 235 -10.46 -6.96 11.10
N ILE A 236 -9.85 -8.15 11.10
CA ILE A 236 -10.38 -9.33 11.80
C ILE A 236 -9.50 -9.80 12.96
N GLY A 237 -8.36 -9.19 13.16
CA GLY A 237 -7.41 -9.51 14.22
C GLY A 237 -6.09 -8.81 14.01
N GLY A 238 -5.11 -9.20 14.79
CA GLY A 238 -3.75 -8.67 14.74
C GLY A 238 -2.95 -9.11 15.97
N GLU A 239 -1.74 -8.61 16.05
CA GLU A 239 -0.84 -8.82 17.18
C GLU A 239 -0.23 -7.50 17.63
N THR A 240 -0.14 -7.26 18.93
CA THR A 240 0.58 -6.13 19.51
C THR A 240 1.70 -6.65 20.41
N ALA A 241 2.94 -6.59 19.92
CA ALA A 241 4.10 -7.13 20.61
C ALA A 241 4.92 -6.01 21.27
N SER A 242 5.20 -6.15 22.58
CA SER A 242 6.16 -5.31 23.30
C SER A 242 7.55 -5.90 23.15
N LEU A 243 8.46 -5.20 22.46
CA LEU A 243 9.80 -5.69 22.10
C LEU A 243 10.90 -4.71 22.52
N PRO A 244 11.05 -4.42 23.85
CA PRO A 244 12.11 -3.54 24.34
C PRO A 244 13.49 -4.12 24.02
N GLY A 245 14.40 -3.27 23.51
CA GLY A 245 15.76 -3.68 23.15
C GLY A 245 15.88 -4.33 21.75
N ILE A 246 14.78 -4.67 21.08
CA ILE A 246 14.75 -5.16 19.69
C ILE A 246 14.29 -4.06 18.75
N ILE A 247 13.24 -3.33 19.11
CA ILE A 247 12.67 -2.22 18.33
C ILE A 247 12.93 -0.90 19.03
N LYS A 248 13.19 0.13 18.23
CA LYS A 248 13.22 1.53 18.67
C LYS A 248 11.95 2.21 18.16
N GLY A 249 11.14 2.73 19.09
CA GLY A 249 9.83 3.30 18.76
C GLY A 249 8.80 2.22 18.44
N PHE A 250 8.33 2.13 17.21
CA PHE A 250 7.39 1.08 16.77
C PHE A 250 7.60 0.72 15.30
N ASP A 251 7.12 -0.46 14.92
CA ASP A 251 6.91 -0.87 13.54
C ASP A 251 5.48 -1.36 13.35
N LEU A 252 4.94 -1.14 12.15
CA LEU A 252 3.57 -1.52 11.80
C LEU A 252 3.58 -2.19 10.42
N ALA A 253 3.17 -3.44 10.40
CA ALA A 253 2.99 -4.23 9.20
C ALA A 253 1.58 -4.84 9.17
N GLY A 254 1.17 -5.37 8.02
CA GLY A 254 -0.10 -6.03 7.90
C GLY A 254 -0.08 -7.15 6.88
N THR A 255 -1.14 -7.94 6.89
CA THR A 255 -1.37 -9.00 5.91
C THR A 255 -2.80 -8.93 5.42
N CYS A 256 -2.96 -8.85 4.10
CA CYS A 256 -4.25 -8.86 3.44
C CYS A 256 -4.56 -10.25 2.90
N LEU A 257 -5.76 -10.75 3.23
CA LEU A 257 -6.41 -11.87 2.55
C LEU A 257 -7.34 -11.30 1.49
N ALA A 258 -7.17 -11.75 0.24
CA ALA A 258 -8.02 -11.36 -0.88
C ALA A 258 -8.46 -12.59 -1.68
N HIS A 259 -9.43 -12.39 -2.58
CA HIS A 259 -10.03 -13.45 -3.39
C HIS A 259 -10.11 -13.02 -4.86
N VAL A 260 -9.91 -13.99 -5.75
CA VAL A 260 -10.11 -13.80 -7.19
C VAL A 260 -10.63 -15.11 -7.82
N LYS A 261 -11.54 -14.99 -8.80
CA LYS A 261 -11.85 -16.13 -9.67
C LYS A 261 -10.64 -16.43 -10.55
N LYS A 262 -10.24 -17.70 -10.68
CA LYS A 262 -9.09 -18.11 -11.50
C LYS A 262 -9.13 -17.56 -12.92
N ALA A 263 -10.33 -17.52 -13.52
CA ALA A 263 -10.55 -16.94 -14.85
C ALA A 263 -10.28 -15.43 -14.96
N ASN A 264 -10.28 -14.72 -13.81
CA ASN A 264 -10.12 -13.26 -13.73
C ASN A 264 -8.75 -12.83 -13.21
N ILE A 265 -7.83 -13.77 -12.98
CA ILE A 265 -6.47 -13.43 -12.53
C ILE A 265 -5.80 -12.54 -13.57
N VAL A 266 -5.22 -11.44 -13.09
CA VAL A 266 -4.41 -10.51 -13.87
C VAL A 266 -2.93 -10.79 -13.56
N ASP A 267 -2.28 -11.58 -14.41
CA ASP A 267 -0.88 -12.04 -14.21
C ASP A 267 0.13 -11.36 -15.16
N GLY A 268 -0.34 -10.43 -15.99
CA GLY A 268 0.50 -9.74 -16.97
C GLY A 268 0.82 -10.57 -18.24
N SER A 269 0.40 -11.82 -18.34
CA SER A 269 0.68 -12.69 -19.50
C SER A 269 0.07 -12.15 -20.80
N ARG A 270 -1.03 -11.38 -20.70
CA ARG A 270 -1.72 -10.77 -21.85
C ARG A 270 -1.10 -9.45 -22.33
N ILE A 271 -0.12 -8.90 -21.61
CA ILE A 271 0.53 -7.64 -21.98
C ILE A 271 1.34 -7.84 -23.26
N LYS A 272 1.13 -6.95 -24.21
CA LYS A 272 1.80 -6.98 -25.51
C LYS A 272 2.13 -5.58 -26.03
N PRO A 273 3.11 -5.46 -26.94
CA PRO A 273 3.38 -4.21 -27.63
C PRO A 273 2.10 -3.61 -28.24
N GLY A 274 1.92 -2.31 -28.07
CA GLY A 274 0.73 -1.56 -28.49
C GLY A 274 -0.31 -1.35 -27.38
N ASP A 275 -0.22 -2.03 -26.24
CA ASP A 275 -1.09 -1.77 -25.09
C ASP A 275 -0.81 -0.37 -24.52
N ALA A 276 -1.86 0.28 -24.00
CA ALA A 276 -1.77 1.59 -23.36
C ALA A 276 -1.52 1.47 -21.85
N LEU A 277 -0.73 2.39 -21.34
CA LEU A 277 -0.49 2.57 -19.90
C LEU A 277 -1.36 3.71 -19.40
N ILE A 278 -2.19 3.44 -18.40
CA ILE A 278 -3.04 4.44 -17.74
C ILE A 278 -2.49 4.64 -16.33
N GLY A 279 -2.07 5.86 -16.02
CA GLY A 279 -1.59 6.26 -14.70
C GLY A 279 -2.73 6.81 -13.85
N LEU A 280 -2.75 6.45 -12.57
CA LEU A 280 -3.60 7.01 -11.52
C LEU A 280 -2.70 7.77 -10.54
N ALA A 281 -3.11 9.02 -10.22
CA ALA A 281 -2.29 9.91 -9.41
C ALA A 281 -2.10 9.40 -7.97
N SER A 282 -0.89 9.59 -7.44
CA SER A 282 -0.59 9.40 -6.02
C SER A 282 -1.11 10.58 -5.18
N THR A 283 -0.99 10.50 -3.86
CA THR A 283 -1.26 11.61 -2.93
C THR A 283 0.03 12.34 -2.53
N GLY A 284 1.18 11.80 -2.88
CA GLY A 284 2.50 12.28 -2.48
C GLY A 284 3.49 11.12 -2.46
N VAL A 285 4.35 11.10 -1.44
CA VAL A 285 5.43 10.09 -1.30
C VAL A 285 4.87 8.67 -1.12
N HIS A 286 3.66 8.54 -0.61
CA HIS A 286 3.04 7.29 -0.15
C HIS A 286 3.78 6.73 1.06
N SER A 287 4.26 5.46 1.01
CA SER A 287 4.94 4.82 2.13
C SER A 287 6.34 4.31 1.78
N ASN A 288 6.92 4.74 0.69
CA ASN A 288 8.22 4.26 0.21
C ASN A 288 9.21 5.39 -0.05
N GLY A 289 10.51 5.09 0.03
CA GLY A 289 11.57 6.07 -0.18
C GLY A 289 11.84 6.97 1.03
N TYR A 290 11.25 6.68 2.19
CA TYR A 290 11.34 7.55 3.38
C TYR A 290 12.75 7.66 3.95
N SER A 291 13.61 6.67 3.81
CA SER A 291 15.01 6.80 4.22
C SER A 291 15.71 7.94 3.48
N LEU A 292 15.46 8.08 2.17
CA LEU A 292 15.99 9.17 1.36
C LEU A 292 15.26 10.49 1.62
N ALA A 293 13.92 10.49 1.65
CA ALA A 293 13.12 11.69 1.89
C ALA A 293 13.47 12.34 3.25
N ARG A 294 13.50 11.55 4.31
CA ARG A 294 13.87 12.02 5.66
C ARG A 294 15.25 12.64 5.66
N ARG A 295 16.25 11.93 5.12
CA ARG A 295 17.62 12.42 5.06
C ARG A 295 17.76 13.72 4.27
N ALA A 296 16.98 13.89 3.19
CA ALA A 296 16.96 15.12 2.42
C ALA A 296 16.47 16.31 3.27
N PHE A 297 15.33 16.17 3.95
CA PHE A 297 14.80 17.24 4.83
C PHE A 297 15.71 17.51 6.04
N GLU A 298 16.20 16.48 6.70
CA GLU A 298 17.14 16.58 7.84
C GLU A 298 18.44 17.29 7.44
N SER A 299 19.04 16.91 6.31
CA SER A 299 20.25 17.54 5.77
C SER A 299 20.02 18.97 5.32
N GLY A 300 18.80 19.30 4.88
CA GLY A 300 18.36 20.66 4.55
C GLY A 300 18.05 21.52 5.76
N GLY A 301 18.13 20.99 6.98
CA GLY A 301 17.84 21.73 8.24
C GLY A 301 16.35 21.94 8.50
N HIS A 302 15.46 21.16 7.86
CA HIS A 302 14.02 21.30 8.02
C HIS A 302 13.48 20.29 9.05
N ALA A 303 13.12 20.77 10.24
CA ALA A 303 12.45 19.97 11.24
C ALA A 303 11.02 19.58 10.79
N TYR A 304 10.56 18.38 11.12
CA TYR A 304 9.20 17.93 10.75
C TYR A 304 8.08 18.77 11.39
N THR A 305 8.35 19.37 12.55
CA THR A 305 7.41 20.27 13.25
C THR A 305 7.38 21.68 12.68
N ALA A 306 8.35 22.06 11.84
CA ALA A 306 8.43 23.38 11.23
C ALA A 306 7.31 23.58 10.19
N PRO A 307 6.82 24.84 10.02
CA PRO A 307 5.93 25.16 8.91
C PRO A 307 6.57 24.83 7.55
N TRP A 308 5.74 24.44 6.57
CA TRP A 308 6.18 24.25 5.18
C TRP A 308 6.73 25.58 4.63
N PRO A 309 8.03 25.66 4.28
CA PRO A 309 8.67 26.98 4.07
C PRO A 309 8.50 27.52 2.64
N TRP A 310 7.98 26.75 1.70
CA TRP A 310 7.85 27.15 0.29
C TRP A 310 6.50 27.80 0.02
N ALA A 311 6.46 29.14 -0.01
CA ALA A 311 5.25 29.92 -0.16
C ALA A 311 4.58 29.77 -1.54
N GLU A 312 5.36 29.46 -2.58
CA GLU A 312 4.88 29.17 -3.93
C GLU A 312 4.10 27.86 -4.03
N ASP A 313 4.33 26.94 -3.12
CA ASP A 313 3.61 25.68 -3.02
C ASP A 313 2.29 25.85 -2.26
N ARG A 314 1.29 26.35 -2.99
CA ARG A 314 -0.03 26.67 -2.42
C ARG A 314 -0.76 25.45 -1.86
N ALA A 315 -0.46 24.24 -2.36
CA ALA A 315 -1.10 22.99 -1.92
C ALA A 315 -0.79 22.66 -0.46
N HIS A 316 0.39 23.04 0.01
CA HIS A 316 0.86 22.74 1.38
C HIS A 316 0.91 23.96 2.31
N LYS A 317 0.31 25.09 1.89
CA LYS A 317 0.29 26.32 2.70
C LYS A 317 -0.36 26.07 4.06
N GLY A 318 0.38 26.42 5.11
CA GLY A 318 -0.08 26.31 6.50
C GLY A 318 0.11 24.92 7.12
N GLN A 319 0.61 23.95 6.38
CA GLN A 319 0.97 22.62 6.89
C GLN A 319 2.39 22.65 7.48
N ARG A 320 2.70 21.68 8.35
CA ARG A 320 4.07 21.39 8.78
C ARG A 320 4.77 20.51 7.74
N VAL A 321 6.09 20.53 7.70
CA VAL A 321 6.89 19.62 6.86
C VAL A 321 6.46 18.16 7.07
N GLY A 322 6.30 17.77 8.32
CA GLY A 322 5.89 16.39 8.64
C GLY A 322 4.46 16.06 8.23
N ASP A 323 3.51 17.03 8.23
CA ASP A 323 2.14 16.77 7.76
C ASP A 323 2.14 16.44 6.26
N VAL A 324 2.94 17.18 5.46
CA VAL A 324 3.12 16.89 4.03
C VAL A 324 3.75 15.51 3.80
N LEU A 325 4.72 15.14 4.62
CA LEU A 325 5.34 13.82 4.55
C LEU A 325 4.43 12.71 5.09
N LEU A 326 3.48 12.99 5.96
CA LEU A 326 2.52 12.01 6.49
C LEU A 326 1.27 11.87 5.64
N GLU A 327 1.16 12.55 4.48
CA GLU A 327 0.03 12.33 3.58
C GLU A 327 -0.12 10.82 3.30
N PRO A 328 -1.32 10.24 3.57
CA PRO A 328 -1.50 8.79 3.46
C PRO A 328 -1.38 8.28 2.03
N THR A 329 -0.93 7.04 1.91
CA THR A 329 -0.97 6.28 0.67
C THR A 329 -2.41 6.15 0.17
N ARG A 330 -2.63 6.45 -1.11
CA ARG A 330 -3.94 6.31 -1.75
C ARG A 330 -4.33 4.84 -1.86
N ILE A 331 -5.58 4.53 -1.52
CA ILE A 331 -6.19 3.22 -1.72
C ILE A 331 -6.96 3.25 -3.03
N TYR A 332 -6.63 2.35 -3.96
CA TYR A 332 -7.19 2.27 -5.32
C TYR A 332 -8.26 1.17 -5.49
N VAL A 333 -8.72 0.58 -4.40
CA VAL A 333 -9.58 -0.63 -4.41
C VAL A 333 -10.88 -0.40 -5.18
N ARG A 334 -11.59 0.67 -4.87
CA ARG A 334 -12.93 0.92 -5.42
C ARG A 334 -12.93 1.09 -6.94
N GLU A 335 -12.03 1.94 -7.43
CA GLU A 335 -11.93 2.25 -8.86
C GLU A 335 -11.36 1.09 -9.67
N ILE A 336 -10.37 0.36 -9.15
CA ILE A 336 -9.79 -0.79 -9.87
C ILE A 336 -10.77 -1.96 -9.92
N LEU A 337 -11.43 -2.29 -8.81
CA LEU A 337 -12.46 -3.34 -8.83
C LEU A 337 -13.64 -2.96 -9.73
N SER A 338 -14.04 -1.69 -9.76
CA SER A 338 -15.06 -1.21 -10.70
C SER A 338 -14.62 -1.37 -12.15
N LEU A 339 -13.36 -1.05 -12.47
CA LEU A 339 -12.81 -1.25 -13.81
C LEU A 339 -12.80 -2.73 -14.20
N LEU A 340 -12.35 -3.62 -13.31
CA LEU A 340 -12.33 -5.07 -13.56
C LEU A 340 -13.73 -5.65 -13.81
N LYS A 341 -14.74 -5.11 -13.13
CA LYS A 341 -16.16 -5.50 -13.29
C LYS A 341 -16.84 -4.85 -14.51
N SER A 342 -16.19 -3.87 -15.19
CA SER A 342 -16.79 -3.10 -16.31
C SER A 342 -16.80 -3.81 -17.67
N GLY A 343 -16.17 -4.97 -17.78
CA GLY A 343 -15.97 -5.69 -19.05
C GLY A 343 -14.87 -5.08 -19.93
N ILE A 344 -14.12 -4.07 -19.47
CA ILE A 344 -12.94 -3.56 -20.14
C ILE A 344 -11.78 -4.55 -19.90
N PRO A 345 -11.10 -5.04 -20.96
CA PRO A 345 -9.96 -5.94 -20.78
C PRO A 345 -8.82 -5.22 -20.05
N VAL A 346 -8.36 -5.81 -18.93
CA VAL A 346 -7.19 -5.36 -18.19
C VAL A 346 -6.11 -6.41 -18.35
N HIS A 347 -4.96 -6.02 -18.90
CA HIS A 347 -3.84 -6.92 -19.18
C HIS A 347 -2.81 -6.93 -18.06
N GLY A 348 -2.72 -5.86 -17.27
CA GLY A 348 -1.79 -5.78 -16.14
C GLY A 348 -2.15 -4.65 -15.20
N LEU A 349 -1.72 -4.79 -13.95
CA LEU A 349 -1.93 -3.86 -12.85
C LEU A 349 -0.64 -3.74 -12.05
N SER A 350 -0.24 -2.53 -11.69
CA SER A 350 0.98 -2.29 -10.91
C SER A 350 0.78 -1.19 -9.89
N HIS A 351 1.02 -1.52 -8.62
CA HIS A 351 1.17 -0.56 -7.54
C HIS A 351 2.59 0.00 -7.55
N ILE A 352 2.74 1.32 -7.70
CA ILE A 352 4.04 1.98 -7.80
C ILE A 352 4.52 2.35 -6.39
N THR A 353 5.40 1.52 -5.85
CA THR A 353 5.94 1.61 -4.49
C THR A 353 7.46 1.78 -4.48
N GLY A 354 8.18 1.24 -3.51
CA GLY A 354 9.64 1.19 -3.49
C GLY A 354 10.19 0.61 -4.79
N SER A 355 11.30 1.10 -5.27
CA SER A 355 11.84 0.92 -6.62
C SER A 355 11.10 1.69 -7.73
N GLY A 356 10.17 2.59 -7.37
CA GLY A 356 9.52 3.51 -8.32
C GLY A 356 8.92 2.81 -9.54
N LEU A 357 9.13 3.40 -10.72
CA LEU A 357 8.56 2.87 -11.98
C LEU A 357 9.12 1.49 -12.39
N ARG A 358 10.25 1.04 -11.83
CA ARG A 358 10.77 -0.31 -12.07
C ARG A 358 9.78 -1.42 -11.65
N LYS A 359 8.81 -1.10 -10.77
CA LYS A 359 7.74 -2.03 -10.39
C LYS A 359 6.94 -2.55 -11.58
N LEU A 360 6.84 -1.81 -12.68
CA LEU A 360 6.19 -2.27 -13.91
C LEU A 360 6.82 -3.58 -14.44
N ARG A 361 8.11 -3.80 -14.24
CA ARG A 361 8.79 -5.04 -14.65
C ARG A 361 8.30 -6.28 -13.91
N ARG A 362 7.70 -6.12 -12.72
CA ARG A 362 7.12 -7.26 -11.98
C ARG A 362 5.92 -7.88 -12.68
N ILE A 363 5.22 -7.11 -13.53
CA ILE A 363 4.04 -7.61 -14.25
C ILE A 363 4.45 -8.45 -15.45
N ASN A 364 5.41 -7.97 -16.24
CA ASN A 364 5.95 -8.67 -17.40
C ASN A 364 7.34 -8.13 -17.75
N GLN A 365 8.35 -9.00 -17.75
CA GLN A 365 9.74 -8.63 -18.06
C GLN A 365 10.07 -8.71 -19.55
N GLY A 366 9.20 -9.33 -20.35
CA GLY A 366 9.39 -9.53 -21.79
C GLY A 366 9.00 -8.35 -22.67
N VAL A 367 8.62 -7.23 -22.07
CA VAL A 367 8.19 -6.01 -22.77
C VAL A 367 8.88 -4.78 -22.22
N ARG A 368 8.83 -3.67 -23.00
CA ARG A 368 9.27 -2.36 -22.56
C ARG A 368 8.06 -1.46 -22.26
N TYR A 369 8.10 -0.77 -21.14
CA TYR A 369 7.09 0.21 -20.73
C TYR A 369 7.61 1.61 -21.02
N ASP A 370 7.04 2.28 -22.02
CA ASP A 370 7.42 3.64 -22.41
C ASP A 370 6.45 4.64 -21.76
N ILE A 371 6.93 5.38 -20.76
CA ILE A 371 6.19 6.51 -20.18
C ILE A 371 6.51 7.73 -21.00
N THR A 372 5.54 8.26 -21.75
CA THR A 372 5.73 9.37 -22.70
C THR A 372 5.06 10.66 -22.26
N ASP A 373 4.05 10.57 -21.41
CA ASP A 373 3.28 11.70 -20.88
C ASP A 373 2.93 11.43 -19.40
N PRO A 374 3.92 11.54 -18.47
CA PRO A 374 3.74 11.23 -17.05
C PRO A 374 2.70 12.15 -16.39
N LEU A 375 2.14 11.70 -15.28
CA LEU A 375 1.30 12.53 -14.41
C LEU A 375 2.12 13.68 -13.79
N PRO A 376 1.48 14.78 -13.38
CA PRO A 376 2.14 15.85 -12.65
C PRO A 376 2.80 15.32 -11.38
N VAL A 377 4.03 15.79 -11.15
CA VAL A 377 4.80 15.44 -9.96
C VAL A 377 4.40 16.35 -8.80
N HIS A 378 4.14 15.78 -7.64
CA HIS A 378 3.83 16.56 -6.44
C HIS A 378 5.02 17.45 -6.02
N PRO A 379 4.79 18.67 -5.50
CA PRO A 379 5.85 19.58 -5.09
C PRO A 379 6.83 18.98 -4.08
N VAL A 380 6.38 18.08 -3.20
CA VAL A 380 7.24 17.41 -2.21
C VAL A 380 8.43 16.70 -2.85
N PHE A 381 8.27 16.11 -4.04
CA PHE A 381 9.37 15.43 -4.74
C PHE A 381 10.45 16.42 -5.22
N ALA A 382 10.05 17.58 -5.73
CA ALA A 382 10.99 18.62 -6.10
C ALA A 382 11.80 19.11 -4.89
N ARG A 383 11.17 19.17 -3.69
CA ARG A 383 11.87 19.55 -2.45
C ARG A 383 12.83 18.46 -1.98
N ILE A 384 12.43 17.19 -2.02
CA ILE A 384 13.32 16.06 -1.73
C ILE A 384 14.54 16.11 -2.66
N GLN A 385 14.31 16.29 -3.96
CA GLN A 385 15.36 16.36 -4.97
C GLN A 385 16.32 17.53 -4.71
N GLN A 386 15.79 18.72 -4.49
CA GLN A 386 16.57 19.94 -4.24
C GLN A 386 17.41 19.81 -2.97
N LEU A 387 16.78 19.45 -1.85
CA LEU A 387 17.45 19.36 -0.55
C LEU A 387 18.50 18.25 -0.51
N GLY A 388 18.20 17.12 -1.12
CA GLY A 388 19.11 15.96 -1.20
C GLY A 388 20.09 16.02 -2.36
N GLN A 389 19.98 17.00 -3.27
CA GLN A 389 20.71 17.06 -4.53
C GLN A 389 20.62 15.73 -5.31
N VAL A 390 19.43 15.10 -5.27
CA VAL A 390 19.20 13.77 -5.82
C VAL A 390 19.11 13.84 -7.34
N ALA A 391 19.83 12.95 -8.02
CA ALA A 391 19.78 12.88 -9.48
C ALA A 391 18.37 12.42 -9.96
N ASP A 392 17.94 12.92 -11.13
CA ASP A 392 16.63 12.57 -11.72
C ASP A 392 16.40 11.06 -11.78
N ALA A 393 17.39 10.30 -12.28
CA ALA A 393 17.32 8.86 -12.39
C ALA A 393 17.06 8.18 -11.02
N GLU A 394 17.68 8.69 -9.95
CA GLU A 394 17.49 8.15 -8.61
C GLU A 394 16.10 8.49 -8.04
N MET A 395 15.55 9.69 -8.36
CA MET A 395 14.19 10.05 -8.00
C MET A 395 13.17 9.08 -8.59
N TYR A 396 13.24 8.80 -9.90
CA TYR A 396 12.33 7.88 -10.59
C TYR A 396 12.57 6.40 -10.25
N LYS A 397 13.77 6.06 -9.78
CA LYS A 397 14.10 4.73 -9.26
C LYS A 397 13.56 4.49 -7.85
N THR A 398 13.42 5.55 -7.05
CA THR A 398 13.06 5.45 -5.63
C THR A 398 11.59 5.72 -5.38
N PHE A 399 11.02 6.73 -6.04
CA PHE A 399 9.69 7.27 -5.74
C PHE A 399 8.68 6.99 -6.86
N ASN A 400 7.39 7.10 -6.51
CA ASN A 400 6.28 7.00 -7.46
C ASN A 400 6.17 8.19 -8.42
N MET A 401 6.81 9.32 -8.12
CA MET A 401 6.86 10.56 -8.91
C MET A 401 5.50 11.01 -9.45
N GLY A 402 4.45 10.93 -8.62
CA GLY A 402 3.09 11.33 -8.95
C GLY A 402 2.19 10.22 -9.51
N MET A 403 2.74 9.06 -9.85
CA MET A 403 1.97 7.90 -10.33
C MET A 403 1.93 6.82 -9.25
N GLY A 404 0.80 6.67 -8.56
CA GLY A 404 0.70 5.65 -7.50
C GLY A 404 0.23 4.29 -7.99
N PHE A 405 -0.48 4.25 -9.13
CA PHE A 405 -0.96 2.99 -9.73
C PHE A 405 -0.96 3.08 -11.26
N VAL A 406 -0.68 1.96 -11.93
CA VAL A 406 -0.69 1.87 -13.40
C VAL A 406 -1.56 0.69 -13.84
N VAL A 407 -2.41 0.94 -14.81
CA VAL A 407 -3.27 -0.06 -15.47
C VAL A 407 -2.83 -0.24 -16.91
N VAL A 408 -2.68 -1.48 -17.36
CA VAL A 408 -2.36 -1.83 -18.76
C VAL A 408 -3.61 -2.36 -19.43
N VAL A 409 -4.03 -1.72 -20.53
CA VAL A 409 -5.20 -2.12 -21.32
C VAL A 409 -4.88 -2.11 -22.80
N PRO A 410 -5.63 -2.83 -23.68
CA PRO A 410 -5.52 -2.66 -25.12
C PRO A 410 -5.73 -1.20 -25.52
N ALA A 411 -4.95 -0.67 -26.47
CA ALA A 411 -5.04 0.73 -26.90
C ALA A 411 -6.47 1.15 -27.33
N SER A 412 -7.21 0.23 -27.95
CA SER A 412 -8.61 0.44 -28.35
C SER A 412 -9.56 0.70 -27.18
N HIS A 413 -9.21 0.29 -25.96
CA HIS A 413 -10.01 0.45 -24.75
C HIS A 413 -9.52 1.61 -23.86
N ALA A 414 -8.38 2.21 -24.17
CA ALA A 414 -7.74 3.21 -23.30
C ALA A 414 -8.67 4.42 -22.99
N LYS A 415 -9.32 5.00 -24.01
CA LYS A 415 -10.26 6.12 -23.80
C LYS A 415 -11.43 5.74 -22.91
N LYS A 416 -12.00 4.54 -23.11
CA LYS A 416 -13.13 4.03 -22.30
C LYS A 416 -12.70 3.78 -20.86
N ALA A 417 -11.52 3.20 -20.65
CA ALA A 417 -10.98 2.93 -19.30
C ALA A 417 -10.68 4.24 -18.55
N VAL A 418 -10.05 5.22 -19.19
CA VAL A 418 -9.81 6.55 -18.59
C VAL A 418 -11.13 7.24 -18.23
N ALA A 419 -12.13 7.23 -19.13
CA ALA A 419 -13.43 7.84 -18.85
C ALA A 419 -14.15 7.15 -17.68
N HIS A 420 -14.10 5.81 -17.61
CA HIS A 420 -14.66 5.02 -16.51
C HIS A 420 -14.01 5.41 -15.17
N LEU A 421 -12.69 5.40 -15.12
CA LEU A 421 -11.94 5.73 -13.89
C LEU A 421 -12.17 7.18 -13.46
N LYS A 422 -12.08 8.15 -14.39
CA LYS A 422 -12.35 9.58 -14.09
C LYS A 422 -13.76 9.83 -13.55
N GLY A 423 -14.73 9.05 -13.95
CA GLY A 423 -16.10 9.13 -13.42
C GLY A 423 -16.24 8.70 -11.94
N LEU A 424 -15.24 8.04 -11.40
CA LEU A 424 -15.26 7.49 -10.03
C LEU A 424 -14.41 8.27 -9.04
N VAL A 425 -13.43 9.06 -9.53
CA VAL A 425 -12.39 9.67 -8.69
C VAL A 425 -12.29 11.17 -8.93
N GLY A 426 -11.83 11.91 -7.89
CA GLY A 426 -11.57 13.34 -7.95
C GLY A 426 -10.10 13.72 -8.23
N TYR A 427 -9.28 12.76 -8.67
CA TYR A 427 -7.87 12.97 -8.95
C TYR A 427 -7.53 12.60 -10.41
N GLU A 428 -6.30 12.94 -10.83
CA GLU A 428 -5.93 12.80 -12.24
C GLU A 428 -5.72 11.33 -12.65
N VAL A 429 -6.31 10.98 -13.78
CA VAL A 429 -6.17 9.68 -14.47
C VAL A 429 -6.00 9.97 -15.95
N LYS A 430 -4.92 9.50 -16.56
CA LYS A 430 -4.73 9.65 -18.02
C LYS A 430 -3.91 8.50 -18.61
N VAL A 431 -3.88 8.43 -19.93
CA VAL A 431 -2.90 7.62 -20.63
C VAL A 431 -1.53 8.28 -20.44
N VAL A 432 -0.60 7.56 -19.86
CA VAL A 432 0.76 8.03 -19.53
C VAL A 432 1.82 7.47 -20.47
N GLY A 433 1.46 6.50 -21.30
CA GLY A 433 2.40 5.86 -22.19
C GLY A 433 1.85 4.62 -22.87
N LYS A 434 2.76 3.77 -23.33
CA LYS A 434 2.43 2.53 -24.03
C LYS A 434 3.43 1.41 -23.74
N VAL A 435 3.02 0.20 -24.05
CA VAL A 435 3.93 -0.97 -24.09
C VAL A 435 4.56 -1.07 -25.47
N SER A 436 5.84 -1.34 -25.53
CA SER A 436 6.62 -1.51 -26.76
C SER A 436 7.42 -2.82 -26.75
N ALA A 437 7.94 -3.21 -27.91
CA ALA A 437 8.92 -4.30 -28.00
C ALA A 437 10.21 -3.94 -27.27
N GLY A 438 10.88 -4.92 -26.69
CA GLY A 438 12.09 -4.75 -25.88
C GLY A 438 11.82 -5.03 -24.40
N THR A 439 12.68 -4.58 -23.52
CA THR A 439 12.60 -4.84 -22.08
C THR A 439 12.82 -3.55 -21.28
N GLY A 440 12.37 -3.53 -20.02
CA GLY A 440 12.62 -2.44 -19.09
C GLY A 440 11.55 -1.35 -19.07
N VAL A 441 11.88 -0.22 -18.45
CA VAL A 441 11.04 0.96 -18.35
C VAL A 441 11.80 2.15 -18.90
N HIS A 442 11.19 2.90 -19.78
CA HIS A 442 11.73 4.13 -20.35
C HIS A 442 10.90 5.33 -19.90
N HIS A 443 11.58 6.37 -19.41
CA HIS A 443 10.97 7.62 -18.98
C HIS A 443 11.77 8.80 -19.59
N PRO A 444 11.14 9.89 -20.07
CA PRO A 444 11.82 10.96 -20.78
C PRO A 444 12.87 11.73 -19.94
N ILE A 445 12.72 11.76 -18.61
CA ILE A 445 13.62 12.52 -17.71
C ILE A 445 14.70 11.62 -17.10
N GLY A 446 14.42 10.36 -16.85
CA GLY A 446 15.39 9.44 -16.27
C GLY A 446 15.18 8.07 -16.86
N GLY A 447 16.09 7.64 -17.74
CA GLY A 447 16.08 6.27 -18.22
C GLY A 447 16.04 5.32 -17.03
N VAL A 448 14.90 4.72 -16.79
CA VAL A 448 14.72 3.73 -15.74
C VAL A 448 14.96 2.37 -16.40
N HIS A 449 16.00 1.70 -16.01
CA HIS A 449 16.45 0.44 -16.62
C HIS A 449 15.69 -0.79 -16.14
#